data_7f25faa3dd070f1bdc5c715b951202fa
#
_entry.id   7f25faa3dd070f1bdc5c715b951202fa
#
_cell.length_a   1.000
_cell.length_b   1.000
_cell.length_c   1.000
_cell.angle_alpha   90.00
_cell.angle_beta   90.00
_cell.angle_gamma   90.00
#
_symmetry.space_group_name_H-M   'P 1'
#
loop_
_entity.id
_entity.type
_entity.pdbx_description
1 polymer ?
#
loop_
_entity_poly.entity_id
_entity_poly.type
_entity_poly.pdbx_seq_one_letter_code
_entity_poly.pdbx_strand_id
1 'polypeptide(L)'
;MQLFNQKVRVALGLDAQILSKGDAVMLDKNWMNIERSITKGTVGLVKEVSNKTERRADLQFVDATIDFEGIIIETKVLLASLISHKGEVNKEAIKQLKADRMAKNITYRSTEKASDDPYMNAIRLRYGYAITCHKAQGSEWKKVLIDPQYNYGNHQWLYTAVTRASEEVKSWFY
;
A
#
# COMPACT_ATOMS: atom_id res chain seq x y z
N MET A 1 -10.85 -3.47 8.11
CA MET A 1 -10.05 -3.72 6.90
C MET A 1 -8.66 -4.25 7.19
N GLN A 2 -7.85 -3.56 8.01
CA GLN A 2 -6.47 -4.04 8.28
C GLN A 2 -6.45 -5.43 8.93
N LEU A 3 -7.28 -5.67 9.93
CA LEU A 3 -7.43 -7.00 10.55
C LEU A 3 -7.83 -8.07 9.52
N PHE A 4 -8.69 -7.71 8.57
CA PHE A 4 -9.09 -8.64 7.50
C PHE A 4 -7.92 -8.95 6.56
N ASN A 5 -7.18 -7.93 6.13
CA ASN A 5 -5.97 -8.11 5.32
C ASN A 5 -4.94 -9.02 6.01
N GLN A 6 -4.74 -8.84 7.33
CA GLN A 6 -3.86 -9.72 8.12
C GLN A 6 -4.36 -11.18 8.14
N LYS A 7 -5.67 -11.38 8.38
CA LYS A 7 -6.27 -12.73 8.35
C LYS A 7 -6.13 -13.40 6.99
N VAL A 8 -6.33 -12.67 5.90
CA VAL A 8 -6.13 -13.19 4.54
C VAL A 8 -4.68 -13.61 4.34
N ARG A 9 -3.71 -12.81 4.77
CA ARG A 9 -2.29 -13.15 4.64
C ARG A 9 -1.92 -14.40 5.42
N VAL A 10 -2.38 -14.53 6.64
CA VAL A 10 -2.18 -15.75 7.45
C VAL A 10 -2.80 -16.97 6.77
N ALA A 11 -4.01 -16.83 6.21
CA ALA A 11 -4.65 -17.92 5.46
C ALA A 11 -3.90 -18.32 4.18
N LEU A 12 -3.14 -17.39 3.58
CA LEU A 12 -2.24 -17.64 2.46
C LEU A 12 -0.86 -18.18 2.89
N GLY A 13 -0.64 -18.42 4.17
CA GLY A 13 0.66 -18.87 4.70
C GLY A 13 1.73 -17.78 4.76
N LEU A 14 1.34 -16.51 4.66
CA LEU A 14 2.24 -15.36 4.72
C LEU A 14 2.28 -14.80 6.15
N ASP A 15 3.43 -14.22 6.53
CA ASP A 15 3.53 -13.49 7.80
C ASP A 15 2.63 -12.24 7.77
N ALA A 16 1.90 -12.00 8.85
CA ALA A 16 0.94 -10.91 8.94
C ALA A 16 1.56 -9.50 8.82
N GLN A 17 2.87 -9.38 9.08
CA GLN A 17 3.56 -8.09 9.21
C GLN A 17 4.69 -7.87 8.19
N ILE A 18 5.22 -8.94 7.59
CA ILE A 18 6.36 -8.88 6.68
C ILE A 18 5.90 -8.82 5.23
N LEU A 19 6.23 -7.73 4.53
CA LEU A 19 5.96 -7.61 3.10
C LEU A 19 6.63 -8.76 2.35
N SER A 20 5.88 -9.41 1.46
CA SER A 20 6.34 -10.61 0.75
C SER A 20 6.05 -10.51 -0.76
N LYS A 21 6.85 -11.22 -1.55
CA LYS A 21 6.57 -11.40 -2.98
C LYS A 21 5.16 -11.98 -3.16
N GLY A 22 4.39 -11.43 -4.09
CA GLY A 22 3.01 -11.83 -4.37
C GLY A 22 1.97 -11.08 -3.52
N ASP A 23 2.38 -10.21 -2.58
CA ASP A 23 1.43 -9.40 -1.84
C ASP A 23 0.66 -8.45 -2.74
N ALA A 24 -0.66 -8.42 -2.57
CA ALA A 24 -1.49 -7.34 -3.08
C ALA A 24 -1.35 -6.14 -2.15
N VAL A 25 -0.98 -5.01 -2.71
CA VAL A 25 -0.77 -3.75 -1.97
C VAL A 25 -1.54 -2.61 -2.62
N MET A 26 -1.84 -1.59 -1.84
CA MET A 26 -2.52 -0.38 -2.31
C MET A 26 -1.73 0.84 -1.86
N LEU A 27 -1.54 1.79 -2.75
CA LEU A 27 -0.85 3.03 -2.48
C LEU A 27 -1.63 3.90 -1.49
N ASP A 28 -1.02 4.26 -0.36
CA ASP A 28 -1.68 5.05 0.69
C ASP A 28 -1.52 6.57 0.52
N LYS A 29 -0.51 7.00 -0.21
CA LYS A 29 -0.22 8.40 -0.54
C LYS A 29 0.29 8.49 -1.97
N ASN A 30 -0.08 9.54 -2.72
CA ASN A 30 0.49 9.78 -4.04
C ASN A 30 2.02 9.67 -4.00
N TRP A 31 2.56 8.95 -4.95
CA TRP A 31 4.00 8.76 -5.11
C TRP A 31 4.44 9.24 -6.49
N MET A 32 5.59 9.88 -6.55
CA MET A 32 6.17 10.35 -7.81
C MET A 32 7.70 10.33 -7.73
N ASN A 33 8.30 10.09 -8.87
CA ASN A 33 9.71 10.36 -9.13
C ASN A 33 9.83 11.25 -10.40
N ILE A 34 11.03 11.36 -10.94
CA ILE A 34 11.30 12.21 -12.12
C ILE A 34 10.51 11.73 -13.35
N GLU A 35 10.28 10.43 -13.48
CA GLU A 35 9.73 9.82 -14.69
C GLU A 35 8.27 9.41 -14.56
N ARG A 36 7.80 9.12 -13.34
CA ARG A 36 6.52 8.44 -13.10
C ARG A 36 5.78 8.99 -11.90
N SER A 37 4.46 8.95 -11.97
CA SER A 37 3.59 9.26 -10.84
C SER A 37 2.52 8.18 -10.70
N ILE A 38 2.20 7.80 -9.46
CA ILE A 38 1.16 6.84 -9.14
C ILE A 38 0.25 7.47 -8.10
N THR A 39 -1.05 7.40 -8.35
CA THR A 39 -2.05 8.04 -7.50
C THR A 39 -2.39 7.18 -6.30
N LYS A 40 -2.77 7.82 -5.21
CA LYS A 40 -3.29 7.15 -4.01
C LYS A 40 -4.48 6.27 -4.37
N GLY A 41 -4.49 5.06 -3.83
CA GLY A 41 -5.57 4.09 -4.05
C GLY A 41 -5.29 3.09 -5.18
N THR A 42 -4.28 3.34 -6.03
CA THR A 42 -3.86 2.38 -7.05
C THR A 42 -3.40 1.08 -6.38
N VAL A 43 -3.91 -0.04 -6.88
CA VAL A 43 -3.55 -1.38 -6.42
C VAL A 43 -2.34 -1.88 -7.19
N GLY A 44 -1.45 -2.58 -6.53
CA GLY A 44 -0.26 -3.16 -7.13
C GLY A 44 0.05 -4.55 -6.58
N LEU A 45 0.93 -5.23 -7.28
CA LEU A 45 1.44 -6.55 -6.91
C LEU A 45 2.94 -6.47 -6.61
N VAL A 46 3.34 -6.95 -5.46
CA VAL A 46 4.76 -7.02 -5.08
C VAL A 46 5.44 -8.12 -5.89
N LYS A 47 6.39 -7.75 -6.73
CA LYS A 47 7.16 -8.68 -7.56
C LYS A 47 8.38 -9.23 -6.83
N GLU A 48 9.08 -8.35 -6.11
CA GLU A 48 10.29 -8.70 -5.35
C GLU A 48 10.40 -7.86 -4.08
N VAL A 49 11.03 -8.42 -3.06
CA VAL A 49 11.34 -7.77 -1.79
C VAL A 49 12.74 -8.15 -1.38
N SER A 50 13.54 -7.18 -0.97
CA SER A 50 14.87 -7.43 -0.41
C SER A 50 14.78 -8.12 0.95
N ASN A 51 15.71 -9.02 1.22
CA ASN A 51 15.86 -9.64 2.54
C ASN A 51 16.52 -8.72 3.59
N LYS A 52 16.94 -7.51 3.17
CA LYS A 52 17.60 -6.56 4.05
C LYS A 52 16.63 -5.45 4.43
N THR A 53 16.39 -5.28 5.72
CA THR A 53 15.69 -4.14 6.28
C THR A 53 16.69 -3.07 6.72
N GLU A 54 16.46 -1.84 6.35
CA GLU A 54 17.26 -0.70 6.75
C GLU A 54 16.51 0.16 7.77
N ARG A 55 17.24 0.65 8.79
CA ARG A 55 16.68 1.56 9.80
C ARG A 55 17.25 2.96 9.65
N ARG A 56 16.38 3.97 9.67
CA ARG A 56 16.72 5.40 9.68
C ARG A 56 15.73 6.13 10.59
N ALA A 57 16.23 6.86 11.59
CA ALA A 57 15.42 7.66 12.50
C ALA A 57 14.16 6.91 13.02
N ASP A 58 14.34 5.75 13.63
CA ASP A 58 13.28 4.87 14.16
C ASP A 58 12.25 4.34 13.14
N LEU A 59 12.48 4.58 11.86
CA LEU A 59 11.69 4.02 10.76
C LEU A 59 12.44 2.89 10.07
N GLN A 60 11.69 1.88 9.64
CA GLN A 60 12.21 0.74 8.91
C GLN A 60 11.79 0.79 7.45
N PHE A 61 12.72 0.44 6.57
CA PHE A 61 12.56 0.45 5.13
C PHE A 61 13.04 -0.87 4.54
N VAL A 62 12.41 -1.28 3.44
CA VAL A 62 12.84 -2.41 2.62
C VAL A 62 12.79 -2.02 1.16
N ASP A 63 13.73 -2.48 0.36
CA ASP A 63 13.67 -2.31 -1.09
C ASP A 63 12.71 -3.34 -1.69
N ALA A 64 11.84 -2.88 -2.59
CA ALA A 64 10.88 -3.71 -3.26
C ALA A 64 10.65 -3.26 -4.71
N THR A 65 10.33 -4.24 -5.55
CA THR A 65 9.81 -4.04 -6.90
C THR A 65 8.32 -4.28 -6.90
N ILE A 66 7.55 -3.29 -7.34
CA ILE A 66 6.09 -3.34 -7.31
C ILE A 66 5.55 -3.00 -8.69
N ASP A 67 4.58 -3.77 -9.14
CA ASP A 67 3.87 -3.57 -10.39
C ASP A 67 2.49 -2.96 -10.09
N PHE A 68 2.31 -1.70 -10.48
CA PHE A 68 1.04 -0.98 -10.41
C PHE A 68 0.42 -0.92 -11.81
N GLU A 69 -0.43 -1.90 -12.14
CA GLU A 69 -1.16 -1.95 -13.42
C GLU A 69 -0.24 -1.82 -14.65
N GLY A 70 0.91 -2.50 -14.63
CA GLY A 70 1.92 -2.46 -15.70
C GLY A 70 3.02 -1.40 -15.51
N ILE A 71 2.89 -0.52 -14.52
CA ILE A 71 3.96 0.41 -14.14
C ILE A 71 4.82 -0.24 -13.07
N ILE A 72 5.96 -0.77 -13.48
CA ILE A 72 6.92 -1.40 -12.56
C ILE A 72 7.80 -0.33 -11.95
N ILE A 73 7.88 -0.28 -10.63
CA ILE A 73 8.74 0.62 -9.88
C ILE A 73 9.63 -0.16 -8.90
N GLU A 74 10.87 0.27 -8.79
CA GLU A 74 11.82 -0.14 -7.76
C GLU A 74 11.96 0.99 -6.77
N THR A 75 11.66 0.74 -5.50
CA THR A 75 11.64 1.81 -4.49
C THR A 75 11.78 1.25 -3.08
N LYS A 76 12.10 2.14 -2.13
CA LYS A 76 12.00 1.82 -0.72
C LYS A 76 10.55 1.88 -0.26
N VAL A 77 10.15 0.87 0.50
CA VAL A 77 8.85 0.80 1.18
C VAL A 77 9.03 1.16 2.64
N LEU A 78 8.22 2.09 3.14
CA LEU A 78 8.17 2.43 4.56
C LEU A 78 7.28 1.40 5.29
N LEU A 79 7.90 0.47 6.03
CA LEU A 79 7.20 -0.66 6.66
C LEU A 79 6.15 -0.23 7.68
N ALA A 80 6.38 0.87 8.41
CA ALA A 80 5.41 1.40 9.36
C ALA A 80 4.04 1.72 8.72
N SER A 81 3.99 2.01 7.42
CA SER A 81 2.72 2.27 6.73
C SER A 81 1.85 1.04 6.55
N LEU A 82 2.46 -0.16 6.40
CA LEU A 82 1.76 -1.42 6.21
C LEU A 82 1.01 -1.89 7.47
N ILE A 83 1.59 -1.65 8.64
CA ILE A 83 1.06 -2.13 9.93
C ILE A 83 0.23 -1.08 10.67
N SER A 84 0.31 0.19 10.27
CA SER A 84 -0.43 1.27 10.91
C SER A 84 -1.94 1.15 10.70
N HIS A 85 -2.72 1.27 11.78
CA HIS A 85 -4.19 1.08 11.75
C HIS A 85 -4.90 2.09 10.84
N LYS A 86 -4.35 3.30 10.69
CA LYS A 86 -4.89 4.39 9.84
C LYS A 86 -3.95 4.83 8.72
N GLY A 87 -2.82 4.13 8.49
CA GLY A 87 -1.74 4.59 7.61
C GLY A 87 -0.98 5.80 8.18
N GLU A 88 -1.24 6.15 9.43
CA GLU A 88 -0.56 7.24 10.09
C GLU A 88 0.82 6.77 10.56
N VAL A 89 1.84 7.34 9.96
CA VAL A 89 3.22 7.17 10.43
C VAL A 89 3.49 8.23 11.49
N ASN A 90 4.21 7.87 12.54
CA ASN A 90 4.58 8.79 13.61
C ASN A 90 5.21 10.06 13.03
N LYS A 91 4.56 11.22 13.27
CA LYS A 91 5.00 12.51 12.72
C LYS A 91 6.38 12.92 13.24
N GLU A 92 6.69 12.59 14.48
CA GLU A 92 7.99 12.89 15.08
C GLU A 92 9.11 12.06 14.43
N ALA A 93 8.88 10.78 14.18
CA ALA A 93 9.83 9.93 13.45
C ALA A 93 10.07 10.44 12.01
N ILE A 94 9.04 10.99 11.35
CA ILE A 94 9.22 11.63 10.03
C ILE A 94 10.04 12.92 10.11
N LYS A 95 9.85 13.74 11.16
CA LYS A 95 10.70 14.93 11.37
C LYS A 95 12.16 14.56 11.62
N GLN A 96 12.40 13.56 12.45
CA GLN A 96 13.74 13.04 12.71
C GLN A 96 14.39 12.48 11.44
N LEU A 97 13.61 11.74 10.61
CA LEU A 97 14.07 11.28 9.31
C LEU A 97 14.45 12.47 8.41
N LYS A 98 13.61 13.51 8.34
CA LYS A 98 13.92 14.71 7.54
C LYS A 98 15.24 15.33 8.00
N ALA A 99 15.44 15.52 9.31
CA ALA A 99 16.66 16.08 9.87
C ALA A 99 17.90 15.20 9.55
N ASP A 100 17.79 13.89 9.69
CA ASP A 100 18.86 12.94 9.35
C ASP A 100 19.22 13.03 7.85
N ARG A 101 18.22 13.10 6.97
CA ARG A 101 18.46 13.18 5.52
C ARG A 101 19.03 14.54 5.09
N MET A 102 18.57 15.63 5.68
CA MET A 102 19.14 16.97 5.49
C MET A 102 20.64 17.02 5.87
N ALA A 103 21.03 16.30 6.92
CA ALA A 103 22.43 16.23 7.34
C ALA A 103 23.29 15.37 6.40
N LYS A 104 22.74 14.28 5.83
CA LYS A 104 23.51 13.24 5.12
C LYS A 104 23.39 13.28 3.60
N ASN A 105 22.33 13.88 3.05
CA ASN A 105 22.10 13.95 1.61
C ASN A 105 22.19 15.42 1.13
N ILE A 106 23.29 15.76 0.46
CA ILE A 106 23.56 17.12 -0.02
C ILE A 106 22.51 17.55 -1.03
N THR A 107 22.12 16.67 -1.96
CA THR A 107 21.11 16.97 -2.99
C THR A 107 19.76 17.27 -2.33
N TYR A 108 19.30 16.39 -1.44
CA TYR A 108 18.06 16.60 -0.73
C TYR A 108 18.07 17.90 0.10
N ARG A 109 19.21 18.20 0.75
CA ARG A 109 19.38 19.45 1.52
C ARG A 109 19.23 20.71 0.66
N SER A 110 19.70 20.67 -0.60
CA SER A 110 19.62 21.81 -1.48
C SER A 110 18.26 21.99 -2.15
N THR A 111 17.56 20.90 -2.46
CA THR A 111 16.30 20.94 -3.22
C THR A 111 15.06 20.81 -2.35
N GLU A 112 15.16 20.19 -1.19
CA GLU A 112 14.08 19.74 -0.32
C GLU A 112 13.02 18.87 -1.01
N LYS A 113 13.27 18.39 -2.22
CA LYS A 113 12.38 17.51 -2.97
C LYS A 113 12.50 16.07 -2.47
N ALA A 114 11.38 15.46 -2.09
CA ALA A 114 11.38 14.06 -1.63
C ALA A 114 11.94 13.10 -2.68
N SER A 115 11.72 13.36 -3.97
CA SER A 115 12.28 12.57 -5.10
C SER A 115 13.80 12.43 -5.08
N ASP A 116 14.51 13.37 -4.45
CA ASP A 116 15.96 13.41 -4.42
C ASP A 116 16.57 12.63 -3.24
N ASP A 117 15.73 11.99 -2.45
CA ASP A 117 16.15 11.11 -1.36
C ASP A 117 15.30 9.84 -1.28
N PRO A 118 15.89 8.64 -1.37
CA PRO A 118 15.14 7.38 -1.43
C PRO A 118 14.33 7.09 -0.17
N TYR A 119 14.74 7.59 1.00
CA TYR A 119 13.99 7.39 2.26
C TYR A 119 12.86 8.39 2.41
N MET A 120 13.04 9.63 1.95
CA MET A 120 11.98 10.64 1.93
C MET A 120 10.93 10.34 0.87
N ASN A 121 11.35 9.73 -0.24
CA ASN A 121 10.48 9.26 -1.32
C ASN A 121 10.00 7.81 -1.13
N ALA A 122 10.29 7.19 0.01
CA ALA A 122 9.84 5.84 0.28
C ALA A 122 8.32 5.73 0.15
N ILE A 123 7.87 4.71 -0.59
CA ILE A 123 6.46 4.50 -0.87
C ILE A 123 5.72 4.07 0.40
N ARG A 124 4.50 4.58 0.57
CA ARG A 124 3.59 4.20 1.67
C ARG A 124 2.51 3.29 1.13
N LEU A 125 2.46 2.10 1.65
CA LEU A 125 1.57 1.05 1.20
C LEU A 125 0.64 0.59 2.32
N ARG A 126 -0.49 0.02 1.91
CA ARG A 126 -1.33 -0.85 2.74
C ARG A 126 -1.52 -2.16 2.02
N TYR A 127 -1.81 -3.22 2.73
CA TYR A 127 -2.23 -4.45 2.10
C TYR A 127 -3.57 -4.24 1.38
N GLY A 128 -3.67 -4.76 0.16
CA GLY A 128 -4.75 -4.55 -0.78
C GLY A 128 -5.70 -5.75 -0.95
N TYR A 129 -5.64 -6.75 -0.07
CA TYR A 129 -6.53 -7.92 -0.16
C TYR A 129 -7.99 -7.59 0.15
N ALA A 130 -8.23 -6.58 0.99
CA ALA A 130 -9.55 -6.05 1.25
C ALA A 130 -9.53 -4.52 1.13
N ILE A 131 -10.47 -4.01 0.37
CA ILE A 131 -10.66 -2.57 0.13
C ILE A 131 -12.13 -2.19 0.36
N THR A 132 -12.40 -0.91 0.60
CA THR A 132 -13.80 -0.46 0.65
C THR A 132 -14.38 -0.38 -0.75
N CYS A 133 -15.69 -0.60 -0.87
CA CYS A 133 -16.42 -0.48 -2.13
C CYS A 133 -16.13 0.86 -2.84
N HIS A 134 -16.07 1.98 -2.11
CA HIS A 134 -15.73 3.30 -2.68
C HIS A 134 -14.33 3.34 -3.32
N LYS A 135 -13.35 2.64 -2.72
CA LYS A 135 -12.00 2.56 -3.28
C LYS A 135 -11.89 1.58 -4.44
N ALA A 136 -12.85 0.68 -4.57
CA ALA A 136 -12.96 -0.26 -5.67
C ALA A 136 -13.55 0.37 -6.94
N GLN A 137 -14.11 1.58 -6.84
CA GLN A 137 -14.67 2.26 -8.01
C GLN A 137 -13.58 2.53 -9.06
N GLY A 138 -13.89 2.21 -10.32
CA GLY A 138 -12.94 2.33 -11.43
C GLY A 138 -12.00 1.15 -11.62
N SER A 139 -11.95 0.21 -10.68
CA SER A 139 -11.14 -1.02 -10.81
C SER A 139 -12.03 -2.25 -11.03
N GLU A 140 -11.47 -3.31 -11.61
CA GLU A 140 -12.13 -4.56 -11.88
C GLU A 140 -11.23 -5.74 -11.50
N TRP A 141 -11.82 -6.83 -11.00
CA TRP A 141 -11.12 -8.06 -10.65
C TRP A 141 -11.92 -9.27 -11.16
N LYS A 142 -11.22 -10.33 -11.53
CA LYS A 142 -11.86 -11.57 -11.98
C LYS A 142 -12.83 -12.14 -10.93
N LYS A 143 -12.40 -12.16 -9.67
CA LYS A 143 -13.19 -12.70 -8.56
C LYS A 143 -13.24 -11.72 -7.40
N VAL A 144 -14.44 -11.48 -6.92
CA VAL A 144 -14.69 -10.55 -5.81
C VAL A 144 -15.49 -11.25 -4.72
N LEU A 145 -15.02 -11.11 -3.49
CA LEU A 145 -15.75 -11.51 -2.30
C LEU A 145 -16.32 -10.25 -1.64
N ILE A 146 -17.62 -10.21 -1.46
CA ILE A 146 -18.33 -9.08 -0.87
C ILE A 146 -18.74 -9.42 0.56
N ASP A 147 -18.36 -8.55 1.51
CA ASP A 147 -18.86 -8.56 2.86
C ASP A 147 -19.97 -7.49 3.01
N PRO A 148 -21.25 -7.88 3.03
CA PRO A 148 -22.38 -6.94 3.10
C PRO A 148 -22.69 -6.46 4.52
N GLN A 149 -22.01 -6.94 5.55
CA GLN A 149 -22.37 -6.82 6.96
C GLN A 149 -22.76 -5.39 7.40
N TYR A 150 -22.14 -4.36 6.82
CA TYR A 150 -22.38 -2.96 7.22
C TYR A 150 -23.22 -2.16 6.24
N ASN A 151 -23.66 -2.75 5.12
CA ASN A 151 -24.37 -2.04 4.05
C ASN A 151 -25.63 -2.80 3.59
N TYR A 152 -26.21 -3.58 4.48
CA TYR A 152 -27.44 -4.33 4.20
C TYR A 152 -28.56 -3.37 3.76
N GLY A 153 -29.16 -3.63 2.60
CA GLY A 153 -30.23 -2.79 2.06
C GLY A 153 -29.78 -1.59 1.22
N ASN A 154 -28.50 -1.31 1.11
CA ASN A 154 -27.99 -0.26 0.22
C ASN A 154 -27.76 -0.81 -1.20
N HIS A 155 -28.76 -0.68 -2.07
CA HIS A 155 -28.73 -1.21 -3.44
C HIS A 155 -27.64 -0.57 -4.30
N GLN A 156 -27.38 0.73 -4.15
CA GLN A 156 -26.33 1.43 -4.91
C GLN A 156 -24.93 0.92 -4.53
N TRP A 157 -24.70 0.70 -3.24
CA TRP A 157 -23.46 0.12 -2.76
C TRP A 157 -23.29 -1.32 -3.28
N LEU A 158 -24.35 -2.13 -3.20
CA LEU A 158 -24.32 -3.52 -3.68
C LEU A 158 -24.07 -3.59 -5.19
N TYR A 159 -24.76 -2.76 -5.98
CA TYR A 159 -24.50 -2.65 -7.41
C TYR A 159 -23.03 -2.32 -7.69
N THR A 160 -22.49 -1.31 -7.02
CA THR A 160 -21.10 -0.93 -7.18
C THR A 160 -20.14 -2.07 -6.82
N ALA A 161 -20.41 -2.81 -5.75
CA ALA A 161 -19.57 -3.92 -5.32
C ALA A 161 -19.63 -5.11 -6.30
N VAL A 162 -20.81 -5.50 -6.75
CA VAL A 162 -21.01 -6.63 -7.67
C VAL A 162 -20.38 -6.35 -9.04
N THR A 163 -20.52 -5.13 -9.55
CA THR A 163 -19.96 -4.74 -10.85
C THR A 163 -18.44 -4.60 -10.85
N ARG A 164 -17.77 -4.90 -9.72
CA ARG A 164 -16.30 -4.97 -9.67
C ARG A 164 -15.75 -6.33 -10.08
N ALA A 165 -16.59 -7.34 -10.23
CA ALA A 165 -16.17 -8.67 -10.67
C ALA A 165 -16.47 -8.87 -12.15
N SER A 166 -15.49 -9.36 -12.92
CA SER A 166 -15.67 -9.74 -14.32
C SER A 166 -16.05 -11.21 -14.52
N GLU A 167 -15.73 -12.08 -13.56
CA GLU A 167 -15.97 -13.52 -13.70
C GLU A 167 -16.85 -14.09 -12.56
N GLU A 168 -16.55 -13.81 -11.30
CA GLU A 168 -17.20 -14.45 -10.16
C GLU A 168 -17.39 -13.48 -8.98
N VAL A 169 -18.62 -13.45 -8.46
CA VAL A 169 -18.95 -12.79 -7.19
C VAL A 169 -19.31 -13.82 -6.15
N LYS A 170 -18.70 -13.73 -4.98
CA LYS A 170 -19.13 -14.46 -3.77
C LYS A 170 -19.52 -13.47 -2.68
N SER A 171 -20.51 -13.85 -1.92
CA SER A 171 -20.92 -13.12 -0.71
C SER A 171 -21.31 -14.11 0.36
N TRP A 172 -20.98 -13.83 1.61
CA TRP A 172 -21.59 -14.56 2.72
C TRP A 172 -22.81 -13.77 3.18
N PHE A 173 -23.93 -14.45 3.10
CA PHE A 173 -25.14 -14.01 3.78
C PHE A 173 -25.22 -14.86 5.08
N TYR A 174 -25.32 -14.19 6.19
CA TYR A 174 -25.65 -14.83 7.46
C TYR A 174 -27.15 -15.00 7.57
#